data_b316684f5dbefc793ab6962060a563e3
#
_entry.id   b316684f5dbefc793ab6962060a563e3
#
_cell.length_a   1.000
_cell.length_b   1.000
_cell.length_c   1.000
_cell.angle_alpha   90.00
_cell.angle_beta   90.00
_cell.angle_gamma   90.00
#
_symmetry.space_group_name_H-M   'P 1'
#
loop_
_entity.id
_entity.type
_entity.pdbx_description
1 polymer ?
#
loop_
_entity_poly.entity_id
_entity_poly.type
_entity_poly.pdbx_seq_one_letter_code
_entity_poly.pdbx_strand_id
1 'polypeptide(L)'
;MTASISAIVSKWDSPPYTAQAGQFPFIDIGGYFTLLNTSYDPADLANLTWNQIGNDLSDPTSTVAKDVIGNANILTAATCIATGDTPSSVCGMATIQSIEAGLKTIKVTT
;
A
#
# COMPACT_ATOMS: atom_id res chain seq x y z
N MET A 1 11.30 18.63 -7.99
CA MET A 1 9.92 18.14 -8.10
C MET A 1 9.18 18.97 -9.12
N THR A 2 8.43 18.36 -10.05
CA THR A 2 7.64 19.13 -11.04
C THR A 2 6.44 19.79 -10.36
N ALA A 3 5.90 20.84 -10.99
CA ALA A 3 4.73 21.56 -10.46
C ALA A 3 3.50 20.63 -10.29
N SER A 4 3.30 19.70 -11.21
CA SER A 4 2.20 18.72 -11.12
C SER A 4 2.36 17.76 -9.95
N ILE A 5 3.58 17.27 -9.70
CA ILE A 5 3.86 16.39 -8.55
C ILE A 5 3.71 17.18 -7.25
N SER A 6 4.22 18.41 -7.18
CA SER A 6 4.04 19.27 -6.02
C SER A 6 2.56 19.52 -5.69
N ALA A 7 1.73 19.69 -6.70
CA ALA A 7 0.29 19.90 -6.51
C ALA A 7 -0.38 18.65 -5.91
N ILE A 8 -0.01 17.45 -6.39
CA ILE A 8 -0.52 16.18 -5.86
C ILE A 8 -0.11 16.03 -4.38
N VAL A 9 1.17 16.21 -4.08
CA VAL A 9 1.67 16.09 -2.70
C VAL A 9 0.99 17.11 -1.79
N SER A 10 0.92 18.38 -2.21
CA SER A 10 0.29 19.44 -1.40
C SER A 10 -1.18 19.19 -1.12
N LYS A 11 -1.88 18.56 -2.06
CA LYS A 11 -3.30 18.25 -1.90
C LYS A 11 -3.52 17.10 -0.91
N TRP A 12 -2.79 16.02 -1.07
CA TRP A 12 -3.07 14.77 -0.37
C TRP A 12 -2.24 14.55 0.89
N ASP A 13 -1.04 15.14 0.96
CA ASP A 13 -0.17 15.10 2.14
C ASP A 13 -0.38 16.34 3.02
N SER A 14 -1.61 16.63 3.35
CA SER A 14 -2.01 17.76 4.18
C SER A 14 -3.37 17.49 4.82
N PRO A 15 -3.74 18.23 5.88
CA PRO A 15 -5.08 18.13 6.45
C PRO A 15 -6.18 18.42 5.41
N PRO A 16 -7.31 17.72 5.44
CA PRO A 16 -7.73 16.75 6.47
C PRO A 16 -7.26 15.31 6.24
N TYR A 17 -6.51 15.03 5.19
CA TYR A 17 -6.09 13.67 4.82
C TYR A 17 -4.96 13.15 5.72
N THR A 18 -4.11 14.04 6.21
CA THR A 18 -3.07 13.74 7.20
C THR A 18 -3.18 14.69 8.39
N ALA A 19 -2.58 14.32 9.52
CA ALA A 19 -2.57 15.16 10.70
C ALA A 19 -1.76 16.46 10.47
N GLN A 20 -0.73 16.37 9.63
CA GLN A 20 0.12 17.50 9.25
C GLN A 20 0.73 17.22 7.88
N ALA A 21 1.14 18.27 7.20
CA ALA A 21 1.80 18.15 5.89
C ALA A 21 3.21 17.55 6.01
N GLY A 22 3.70 16.97 4.91
CA GLY A 22 5.06 16.47 4.83
C GLY A 22 5.26 15.08 5.41
N GLN A 23 4.26 14.22 5.35
CA GLN A 23 4.36 12.83 5.80
C GLN A 23 5.10 11.98 4.76
N PHE A 24 6.00 11.12 5.23
CA PHE A 24 6.77 10.20 4.38
C PHE A 24 6.62 8.76 4.86
N PRO A 25 6.68 7.76 3.98
CA PRO A 25 6.69 7.88 2.51
C PRO A 25 5.36 8.36 1.95
N PHE A 26 5.39 8.99 0.77
CA PHE A 26 4.22 9.36 -0.01
C PHE A 26 4.25 8.58 -1.32
N ILE A 27 3.19 7.82 -1.58
CA ILE A 27 3.07 7.00 -2.79
C ILE A 27 1.77 7.36 -3.49
N ASP A 28 1.84 7.77 -4.75
CA ASP A 28 0.69 7.95 -5.63
C ASP A 28 0.70 6.88 -6.71
N ILE A 29 -0.39 6.13 -6.81
CA ILE A 29 -0.52 5.01 -7.75
C ILE A 29 -1.48 5.45 -8.87
N GLY A 30 -0.90 5.98 -9.95
CA GLY A 30 -1.61 6.33 -11.16
C GLY A 30 -2.74 7.35 -10.99
N GLY A 31 -2.74 8.13 -9.93
CA GLY A 31 -3.82 9.06 -9.60
C GLY A 31 -5.06 8.39 -9.00
N TYR A 32 -5.06 7.06 -8.82
CA TYR A 32 -6.18 6.31 -8.24
C TYR A 32 -6.11 6.18 -6.72
N PHE A 33 -4.91 5.94 -6.19
CA PHE A 33 -4.69 5.72 -4.77
C PHE A 33 -3.47 6.47 -4.28
N THR A 34 -3.57 6.95 -3.04
CA THR A 34 -2.48 7.60 -2.33
C THR A 34 -2.24 6.86 -1.02
N LEU A 35 -0.98 6.50 -0.76
CA LEU A 35 -0.56 5.90 0.50
C LEU A 35 0.41 6.86 1.20
N LEU A 36 0.21 7.00 2.49
CA LEU A 36 0.94 7.93 3.34
C LEU A 36 1.49 7.17 4.55
N ASN A 37 2.72 7.49 4.94
CA ASN A 37 3.43 6.85 6.03
C ASN A 37 3.78 5.37 5.75
N THR A 38 4.40 4.73 6.73
CA THR A 38 4.68 3.30 6.66
C THR A 38 3.38 2.50 6.68
N SER A 39 3.30 1.50 5.82
CA SER A 39 2.10 0.67 5.69
C SER A 39 1.97 -0.38 6.80
N TYR A 40 3.03 -0.62 7.56
CA TYR A 40 3.03 -1.55 8.71
C TYR A 40 3.85 -0.95 9.84
N ASP A 41 3.61 -1.44 11.06
CA ASP A 41 4.35 -0.98 12.24
C ASP A 41 5.75 -1.61 12.24
N PRO A 42 6.84 -0.81 12.23
CA PRO A 42 8.20 -1.35 12.36
C PRO A 42 8.43 -2.21 13.62
N ALA A 43 7.61 -2.03 14.65
CA ALA A 43 7.66 -2.84 15.86
C ALA A 43 7.37 -4.33 15.58
N ASP A 44 6.66 -4.65 14.51
CA ASP A 44 6.40 -6.03 14.09
C ASP A 44 7.69 -6.80 13.74
N LEU A 45 8.74 -6.08 13.35
CA LEU A 45 10.05 -6.65 13.04
C LEU A 45 11.06 -6.49 14.18
N ALA A 46 10.71 -5.81 15.25
CA ALA A 46 11.61 -5.53 16.35
C ALA A 46 12.02 -6.82 17.07
N ASN A 47 13.29 -6.90 17.44
CA ASN A 47 13.87 -8.04 18.15
C ASN A 47 13.86 -9.37 17.38
N LEU A 48 13.58 -9.34 16.08
CA LEU A 48 13.67 -10.52 15.21
C LEU A 48 15.01 -10.53 14.46
N THR A 49 15.57 -11.74 14.32
CA THR A 49 16.74 -11.93 13.45
C THR A 49 16.31 -11.98 11.98
N TRP A 50 17.26 -11.80 11.06
CA TRP A 50 17.01 -11.94 9.62
C TRP A 50 16.39 -13.29 9.26
N ASN A 51 16.88 -14.38 9.89
CA ASN A 51 16.34 -15.73 9.67
C ASN A 51 14.91 -15.87 10.18
N GLN A 52 14.60 -15.30 11.33
CA GLN A 52 13.24 -15.29 11.87
C GLN A 52 12.27 -14.53 10.97
N ILE A 53 12.66 -13.35 10.49
CA ILE A 53 11.85 -12.57 9.56
C ILE A 53 11.61 -13.35 8.27
N GLY A 54 12.66 -13.96 7.69
CA GLY A 54 12.54 -14.77 6.48
C GLY A 54 11.60 -15.96 6.65
N ASN A 55 11.68 -16.66 7.79
CA ASN A 55 10.79 -17.77 8.11
C ASN A 55 9.35 -17.28 8.31
N ASP A 56 9.17 -16.20 9.03
CA ASP A 56 7.86 -15.61 9.31
C ASP A 56 7.16 -15.10 8.02
N LEU A 57 7.91 -14.55 7.08
CA LEU A 57 7.36 -14.14 5.77
C LEU A 57 6.79 -15.33 4.98
N SER A 58 7.34 -16.53 5.19
CA SER A 58 6.86 -17.76 4.54
C SER A 58 5.70 -18.41 5.29
N ASP A 59 5.37 -17.96 6.48
CA ASP A 59 4.27 -18.46 7.30
C ASP A 59 3.09 -17.48 7.26
N PRO A 60 2.01 -17.80 6.50
CA PRO A 60 0.87 -16.90 6.36
C PRO A 60 0.10 -16.64 7.66
N THR A 61 0.38 -17.40 8.72
CA THR A 61 -0.25 -17.19 10.03
C THR A 61 0.54 -16.22 10.91
N SER A 62 1.79 -15.91 10.56
CA SER A 62 2.63 -14.98 11.32
C SER A 62 2.14 -13.53 11.20
N THR A 63 2.39 -12.73 12.23
CA THR A 63 2.13 -11.28 12.21
C THR A 63 2.95 -10.59 11.11
N VAL A 64 4.21 -11.01 10.96
CA VAL A 64 5.11 -10.45 9.93
C VAL A 64 4.54 -10.66 8.53
N ALA A 65 4.10 -11.88 8.18
CA ALA A 65 3.52 -12.15 6.87
C ALA A 65 2.21 -11.38 6.68
N LYS A 66 1.33 -11.36 7.66
CA LYS A 66 0.04 -10.65 7.57
C LYS A 66 0.25 -9.16 7.31
N ASP A 67 1.18 -8.53 8.01
CA ASP A 67 1.40 -7.09 7.90
C ASP A 67 2.24 -6.73 6.67
N VAL A 68 3.38 -7.39 6.46
CA VAL A 68 4.29 -7.05 5.36
C VAL A 68 3.76 -7.53 4.01
N ILE A 69 3.40 -8.82 3.90
CA ILE A 69 2.85 -9.38 2.65
C ILE A 69 1.45 -8.83 2.38
N GLY A 70 0.65 -8.66 3.43
CA GLY A 70 -0.68 -8.04 3.31
C GLY A 70 -0.61 -6.65 2.69
N ASN A 71 0.31 -5.81 3.13
CA ASN A 71 0.51 -4.47 2.56
C ASN A 71 1.07 -4.53 1.14
N ALA A 72 2.00 -5.44 0.85
CA ALA A 72 2.50 -5.66 -0.50
C ALA A 72 1.37 -6.06 -1.46
N ASN A 73 0.46 -6.91 -1.02
CA ASN A 73 -0.71 -7.32 -1.80
C ASN A 73 -1.68 -6.16 -2.05
N ILE A 74 -1.87 -5.28 -1.07
CA ILE A 74 -2.68 -4.06 -1.25
C ILE A 74 -2.07 -3.15 -2.30
N LEU A 75 -0.76 -2.90 -2.26
CA LEU A 75 -0.04 -2.12 -3.26
C LEU A 75 -0.16 -2.75 -4.66
N THR A 76 -0.04 -4.08 -4.73
CA THR A 76 -0.21 -4.83 -5.98
C THR A 76 -1.62 -4.67 -6.54
N ALA A 77 -2.64 -4.85 -5.72
CA ALA A 77 -4.03 -4.69 -6.14
C ALA A 77 -4.34 -3.26 -6.61
N ALA A 78 -3.85 -2.26 -5.88
CA ALA A 78 -4.00 -0.86 -6.29
C ALA A 78 -3.32 -0.58 -7.64
N THR A 79 -2.14 -1.15 -7.86
CA THR A 79 -1.44 -1.06 -9.14
C THR A 79 -2.22 -1.76 -10.25
N CYS A 80 -2.79 -2.92 -9.98
CA CYS A 80 -3.64 -3.64 -10.94
C CYS A 80 -4.84 -2.80 -11.37
N ILE A 81 -5.51 -2.13 -10.45
CA ILE A 81 -6.59 -1.20 -10.80
C ILE A 81 -6.09 -0.09 -11.72
N ALA A 82 -4.94 0.50 -11.42
CA ALA A 82 -4.36 1.57 -12.22
C ALA A 82 -3.92 1.12 -13.62
N THR A 83 -3.53 -0.15 -13.79
CA THR A 83 -3.04 -0.70 -15.06
C THR A 83 -4.11 -1.44 -15.87
N GLY A 84 -5.35 -1.49 -15.40
CA GLY A 84 -6.41 -2.25 -16.07
C GLY A 84 -6.20 -3.77 -16.01
N ASP A 85 -5.81 -4.28 -14.86
CA ASP A 85 -5.59 -5.70 -14.57
C ASP A 85 -4.49 -6.36 -15.43
N THR A 86 -3.44 -5.61 -15.74
CA THR A 86 -2.27 -6.14 -16.45
C THR A 86 -1.00 -6.04 -15.61
N PRO A 87 -0.17 -7.09 -15.57
CA PRO A 87 -0.32 -8.38 -16.25
C PRO A 87 -1.33 -9.30 -15.56
N SER A 88 -2.08 -10.04 -16.35
CA SER A 88 -3.13 -10.94 -15.85
C SER A 88 -2.61 -12.08 -14.97
N SER A 89 -1.34 -12.47 -15.16
CA SER A 89 -0.68 -13.49 -14.32
C SER A 89 -0.57 -13.09 -12.86
N VAL A 90 -0.53 -11.80 -12.57
CA VAL A 90 -0.52 -11.25 -11.20
C VAL A 90 -1.90 -10.77 -10.82
N CYS A 91 -2.51 -9.92 -11.63
CA CYS A 91 -3.78 -9.27 -11.33
C CYS A 91 -4.97 -10.25 -11.33
N GLY A 92 -4.84 -11.39 -12.01
CA GLY A 92 -5.86 -12.46 -12.01
C GLY A 92 -5.81 -13.38 -10.80
N MET A 93 -4.84 -13.23 -9.90
CA MET A 93 -4.76 -14.06 -8.69
C MET A 93 -5.94 -13.77 -7.76
N ALA A 94 -6.53 -14.83 -7.19
CA ALA A 94 -7.73 -14.72 -6.35
C ALA A 94 -7.56 -13.74 -5.17
N THR A 95 -6.40 -13.76 -4.52
CA THR A 95 -6.08 -12.84 -3.42
C THR A 95 -6.08 -11.39 -3.90
N ILE A 96 -5.47 -11.12 -5.04
CA ILE A 96 -5.42 -9.76 -5.61
C ILE A 96 -6.80 -9.29 -6.03
N GLN A 97 -7.60 -10.12 -6.70
CA GLN A 97 -8.97 -9.80 -7.09
C GLN A 97 -9.87 -9.49 -5.88
N SER A 98 -9.71 -10.24 -4.80
CA SER A 98 -10.44 -9.99 -3.56
C SER A 98 -10.12 -8.62 -2.95
N ILE A 99 -8.83 -8.25 -2.94
CA ILE A 99 -8.39 -6.94 -2.43
C ILE A 99 -8.87 -5.82 -3.35
N GLU A 100 -8.79 -5.99 -4.66
CA GLU A 100 -9.32 -5.01 -5.62
C GLU A 100 -10.79 -4.72 -5.38
N ALA A 101 -11.60 -5.75 -5.17
CA ALA A 101 -13.02 -5.59 -4.86
C ALA A 101 -13.23 -4.70 -3.64
N GLY A 102 -12.43 -4.88 -2.59
CA GLY A 102 -12.44 -4.03 -1.41
C GLY A 102 -12.00 -2.59 -1.71
N LEU A 103 -10.91 -2.41 -2.45
CA LEU A 103 -10.39 -1.09 -2.80
C LEU A 103 -11.38 -0.28 -3.65
N LYS A 104 -12.10 -0.92 -4.56
CA LYS A 104 -13.10 -0.26 -5.41
C LYS A 104 -14.31 0.28 -4.62
N THR A 105 -14.50 -0.16 -3.37
CA THR A 105 -15.54 0.37 -2.49
C THR A 105 -15.12 1.61 -1.73
N ILE A 106 -13.83 1.93 -1.71
CA ILE A 106 -13.30 3.10 -1.01
C ILE A 106 -13.71 4.35 -1.78
N LYS A 107 -14.50 5.21 -1.12
CA LYS A 107 -14.90 6.50 -1.68
C LYS A 107 -14.01 7.59 -1.11
N VAL A 108 -13.33 8.30 -2.00
CA VAL A 108 -12.64 9.53 -1.62
C VAL A 108 -13.66 10.66 -1.71
N THR A 109 -14.02 11.24 -0.57
CA THR A 109 -14.76 12.49 -0.53
C THR A 109 -13.79 13.65 -0.76
N THR A 110 -13.93 14.25 -1.92
CA THR A 110 -13.21 15.48 -2.23
C THR A 110 -13.94 16.67 -1.67
#